data_8fbdef9a5d730f0ff7fb611e1fb525d6
#
_entry.id   8fbdef9a5d730f0ff7fb611e1fb525d6
#
_cell.length_a   1.000
_cell.length_b   1.000
_cell.length_c   1.000
_cell.angle_alpha   90.00
_cell.angle_beta   90.00
_cell.angle_gamma   90.00
#
_symmetry.space_group_name_H-M   'P 1'
#
loop_
_entity.id
_entity.type
_entity.pdbx_description
1 polymer ?
#
loop_
_entity_poly.entity_id
_entity_poly.type
_entity_poly.pdbx_seq_one_letter_code
_entity_poly.pdbx_strand_id
1 'polypeptide(L)'
;MARIDFIGTGNAFAPSGRLHACICIDRKILVDLPPTIIPQLRRVGLDASSIDHVLITHWHGDHTFGSPFFFLDRKYLSKKVQKEPLEVHLRPGGEDLLTSLSTGAYPKSLDGFLSQEVRWNFEESATLEGTDWAFDRFPVKHTPETDPHGYLLLHKSGFNFLHCGDSGPCDGIESLAGIADVILLEMGVPDIGSFPYHHTPSDVIAFQGRPVSYTHLTLPT
;
A
#
# COMPACT_ATOMS: atom_id res chain seq x y z
N MET A 1 20.07 6.16 2.41
CA MET A 1 19.68 6.08 0.98
C MET A 1 18.32 5.43 0.94
N ALA A 2 17.33 6.06 0.33
CA ALA A 2 15.98 5.51 0.19
C ALA A 2 16.00 4.21 -0.62
N ARG A 3 15.27 3.20 -0.17
CA ARG A 3 15.11 1.90 -0.85
C ARG A 3 13.63 1.58 -1.00
N ILE A 4 13.21 1.26 -2.22
CA ILE A 4 11.84 0.87 -2.53
C ILE A 4 11.88 -0.53 -3.17
N ASP A 5 11.33 -1.51 -2.49
CA ASP A 5 11.25 -2.89 -2.96
C ASP A 5 9.82 -3.16 -3.49
N PHE A 6 9.69 -3.48 -4.77
CA PHE A 6 8.43 -3.96 -5.36
C PHE A 6 8.27 -5.43 -5.03
N ILE A 7 7.49 -5.75 -4.00
CA ILE A 7 7.31 -7.14 -3.53
C ILE A 7 6.11 -7.83 -4.17
N GLY A 8 5.28 -7.08 -4.89
CA GLY A 8 4.21 -7.56 -5.75
C GLY A 8 3.74 -6.49 -6.72
N THR A 9 3.28 -6.90 -7.90
CA THR A 9 2.87 -6.00 -9.01
C THR A 9 1.61 -6.49 -9.74
N GLY A 10 0.89 -7.46 -9.19
CA GLY A 10 -0.37 -7.97 -9.74
C GLY A 10 -1.57 -7.17 -9.24
N ASN A 11 -2.64 -7.16 -10.02
CA ASN A 11 -3.94 -6.61 -9.64
C ASN A 11 -4.78 -7.66 -8.88
N ALA A 12 -6.07 -7.38 -8.64
CA ALA A 12 -7.02 -8.26 -7.96
C ALA A 12 -7.08 -9.69 -8.55
N PHE A 13 -6.82 -9.86 -9.84
CA PHE A 13 -6.85 -11.17 -10.49
C PHE A 13 -5.58 -11.99 -10.31
N ALA A 14 -4.53 -11.41 -9.70
CA ALA A 14 -3.23 -12.04 -9.44
C ALA A 14 -2.75 -12.91 -10.62
N PRO A 15 -2.47 -12.33 -11.78
CA PRO A 15 -2.14 -13.12 -12.98
C PRO A 15 -0.92 -13.98 -12.77
N SER A 16 -0.82 -15.07 -13.51
CA SER A 16 0.22 -16.10 -13.35
C SER A 16 1.62 -15.49 -13.17
N GLY A 17 2.30 -15.89 -12.09
CA GLY A 17 3.64 -15.41 -11.75
C GLY A 17 3.71 -14.06 -11.06
N ARG A 18 2.58 -13.36 -10.83
CA ARG A 18 2.51 -12.09 -10.12
C ARG A 18 1.72 -12.21 -8.83
N LEU A 19 2.27 -11.66 -7.76
CA LEU A 19 1.58 -11.46 -6.49
C LEU A 19 0.92 -10.08 -6.49
N HIS A 20 -0.11 -9.87 -5.69
CA HIS A 20 -0.84 -8.60 -5.62
C HIS A 20 0.10 -7.42 -5.34
N ALA A 21 -0.28 -6.24 -5.83
CA ALA A 21 0.51 -5.02 -5.66
C ALA A 21 0.83 -4.76 -4.18
N CYS A 22 2.10 -4.54 -3.92
CA CYS A 22 2.60 -4.15 -2.60
C CYS A 22 4.03 -3.66 -2.74
N ILE A 23 4.38 -2.62 -2.05
CA ILE A 23 5.75 -2.14 -1.92
C ILE A 23 6.21 -2.18 -0.47
N CYS A 24 7.52 -2.34 -0.29
CA CYS A 24 8.18 -2.24 0.99
C CYS A 24 9.28 -1.19 0.92
N ILE A 25 9.22 -0.17 1.78
CA ILE A 25 10.16 0.95 1.79
C ILE A 25 11.08 0.79 2.98
N ASP A 26 12.41 0.86 2.74
CA ASP A 26 13.47 0.72 3.72
C ASP A 26 13.33 -0.49 4.65
N ARG A 27 12.60 -1.54 4.19
CA ARG A 27 12.30 -2.77 4.94
C ARG A 27 11.53 -2.55 6.24
N LYS A 28 10.85 -1.41 6.37
CA LYS A 28 10.13 -0.96 7.56
C LYS A 28 8.70 -0.49 7.30
N ILE A 29 8.42 0.01 6.11
CA ILE A 29 7.12 0.58 5.74
C ILE A 29 6.53 -0.28 4.64
N LEU A 30 5.29 -0.72 4.80
CA LEU A 30 4.51 -1.37 3.75
C LEU A 30 3.46 -0.41 3.22
N VAL A 31 3.18 -0.47 1.92
CA VAL A 31 1.95 0.08 1.35
C VAL A 31 1.07 -1.09 0.97
N ASP A 32 -0.09 -1.14 1.62
CA ASP A 32 -1.12 -2.16 1.58
C ASP A 32 -0.76 -3.54 2.20
N LEU A 33 -1.82 -4.30 2.51
CA LEU A 33 -1.76 -5.65 3.07
C LEU A 33 -2.56 -6.64 2.19
N PRO A 34 -2.05 -6.96 0.99
CA PRO A 34 -2.75 -7.85 0.06
C PRO A 34 -2.83 -9.28 0.57
N PRO A 35 -3.76 -10.11 0.04
CA PRO A 35 -3.90 -11.52 0.41
C PRO A 35 -2.61 -12.34 0.31
N THR A 36 -1.68 -11.91 -0.53
CA THR A 36 -0.38 -12.56 -0.75
C THR A 36 0.77 -12.00 0.09
N ILE A 37 0.49 -11.15 1.11
CA ILE A 37 1.52 -10.41 1.87
C ILE A 37 2.56 -11.32 2.54
N ILE A 38 2.15 -12.44 3.13
CA ILE A 38 3.09 -13.32 3.82
C ILE A 38 4.12 -13.96 2.88
N PRO A 39 3.74 -14.62 1.76
CA PRO A 39 4.73 -15.09 0.80
C PRO A 39 5.55 -13.95 0.18
N GLN A 40 5.01 -12.76 0.01
CA GLN A 40 5.77 -11.60 -0.48
C GLN A 40 6.89 -11.22 0.47
N LEU A 41 6.61 -11.04 1.76
CA LEU A 41 7.61 -10.76 2.79
C LEU A 41 8.69 -11.85 2.85
N ARG A 42 8.29 -13.14 2.85
CA ARG A 42 9.24 -14.26 2.90
C ARG A 42 10.19 -14.27 1.70
N ARG A 43 9.72 -13.91 0.50
CA ARG A 43 10.55 -13.83 -0.72
C ARG A 43 11.69 -12.82 -0.62
N VAL A 44 11.50 -11.75 0.15
CA VAL A 44 12.52 -10.70 0.34
C VAL A 44 13.24 -10.81 1.69
N GLY A 45 13.05 -11.94 2.39
CA GLY A 45 13.70 -12.20 3.67
C GLY A 45 13.24 -11.31 4.81
N LEU A 46 11.93 -10.97 4.82
CA LEU A 46 11.26 -10.25 5.88
C LEU A 46 10.19 -11.12 6.55
N ASP A 47 9.80 -10.71 7.71
CA ASP A 47 8.57 -11.14 8.40
C ASP A 47 7.77 -9.92 8.86
N ALA A 48 6.54 -10.13 9.34
CA ALA A 48 5.68 -9.03 9.74
C ALA A 48 6.26 -8.20 10.91
N SER A 49 7.16 -8.76 11.72
CA SER A 49 7.82 -8.02 12.81
C SER A 49 8.90 -7.06 12.33
N SER A 50 9.31 -7.16 11.07
CA SER A 50 10.27 -6.23 10.47
C SER A 50 9.63 -4.90 10.11
N ILE A 51 8.31 -4.86 10.03
CA ILE A 51 7.53 -3.71 9.59
C ILE A 51 7.11 -2.88 10.79
N ASP A 52 7.39 -1.59 10.75
CA ASP A 52 7.03 -0.63 11.77
C ASP A 52 5.77 0.17 11.38
N HIS A 53 5.56 0.41 10.07
CA HIS A 53 4.44 1.17 9.53
C HIS A 53 3.74 0.44 8.38
N VAL A 54 2.42 0.56 8.34
CA VAL A 54 1.58 0.14 7.21
C VAL A 54 0.75 1.33 6.76
N LEU A 55 0.77 1.63 5.46
CA LEU A 55 -0.03 2.66 4.81
C LEU A 55 -1.09 1.95 3.97
N ILE A 56 -2.37 2.19 4.23
CA ILE A 56 -3.48 1.60 3.45
C ILE A 56 -3.99 2.62 2.46
N THR A 57 -4.06 2.25 1.19
CA THR A 57 -4.51 3.14 0.10
C THR A 57 -6.02 3.18 -0.03
N HIS A 58 -6.70 2.03 0.05
CA HIS A 58 -8.14 1.91 -0.07
C HIS A 58 -8.64 0.51 0.38
N TRP A 59 -9.97 0.29 0.36
CA TRP A 59 -10.59 -0.87 1.01
C TRP A 59 -10.80 -2.10 0.12
N HIS A 60 -10.32 -2.16 -1.10
CA HIS A 60 -10.44 -3.38 -1.91
C HIS A 60 -9.70 -4.56 -1.27
N GLY A 61 -10.21 -5.77 -1.53
CA GLY A 61 -9.70 -6.99 -0.89
C GLY A 61 -8.27 -7.33 -1.28
N ASP A 62 -7.85 -7.01 -2.49
CA ASP A 62 -6.47 -7.21 -2.95
C ASP A 62 -5.46 -6.25 -2.30
N HIS A 63 -5.94 -5.24 -1.56
CA HIS A 63 -5.14 -4.31 -0.76
C HIS A 63 -5.25 -4.53 0.76
N THR A 64 -6.30 -5.23 1.23
CA THR A 64 -6.58 -5.32 2.68
C THR A 64 -6.76 -6.73 3.24
N PHE A 65 -7.16 -7.72 2.43
CA PHE A 65 -7.51 -9.07 2.94
C PHE A 65 -6.33 -9.89 3.46
N GLY A 66 -5.11 -9.40 3.31
CA GLY A 66 -3.93 -9.98 3.94
C GLY A 66 -3.75 -9.57 5.41
N SER A 67 -4.50 -8.58 5.91
CA SER A 67 -4.36 -8.06 7.27
C SER A 67 -4.49 -9.12 8.37
N PRO A 68 -5.45 -10.07 8.33
CA PRO A 68 -5.53 -11.12 9.35
C PRO A 68 -4.27 -11.98 9.43
N PHE A 69 -3.71 -12.34 8.26
CA PHE A 69 -2.48 -13.15 8.19
C PHE A 69 -1.27 -12.37 8.65
N PHE A 70 -1.18 -11.09 8.29
CA PHE A 70 -0.10 -10.22 8.70
C PHE A 70 -0.07 -10.01 10.22
N PHE A 71 -1.21 -9.72 10.83
CA PHE A 71 -1.34 -9.56 12.28
C PHE A 71 -1.07 -10.88 13.02
N LEU A 72 -1.52 -12.01 12.47
CA LEU A 72 -1.26 -13.32 13.06
C LEU A 72 0.24 -13.66 13.03
N ASP A 73 0.92 -13.44 11.89
CA ASP A 73 2.36 -13.61 11.75
C ASP A 73 3.12 -12.73 12.74
N ARG A 74 2.76 -11.45 12.82
CA ARG A 74 3.40 -10.49 13.73
C ARG A 74 3.23 -10.92 15.20
N LYS A 75 2.06 -11.40 15.58
CA LYS A 75 1.77 -11.83 16.95
C LYS A 75 2.51 -13.10 17.35
N TYR A 76 2.51 -14.12 16.50
CA TYR A 76 2.93 -15.47 16.89
C TYR A 76 4.28 -15.92 16.34
N LEU A 77 4.70 -15.39 15.18
CA LEU A 77 5.93 -15.82 14.51
C LEU A 77 7.05 -14.80 14.57
N SER A 78 6.80 -13.64 15.17
CA SER A 78 7.83 -12.61 15.36
C SER A 78 8.98 -13.15 16.20
N LYS A 79 10.18 -13.09 15.64
CA LYS A 79 11.43 -13.43 16.34
C LYS A 79 11.96 -12.28 17.19
N LYS A 80 11.50 -11.06 16.94
CA LYS A 80 11.85 -9.88 17.71
C LYS A 80 10.99 -9.84 18.95
N VAL A 81 11.61 -9.54 20.08
CA VAL A 81 10.87 -9.07 21.24
C VAL A 81 10.32 -7.70 20.83
N GLN A 82 9.05 -7.67 20.44
CA GLN A 82 8.42 -6.45 19.98
C GLN A 82 8.52 -5.36 21.04
N LYS A 83 8.93 -4.20 20.66
CA LYS A 83 9.12 -3.05 21.55
C LYS A 83 8.04 -2.01 21.32
N GLU A 84 7.79 -1.70 20.04
CA GLU A 84 6.86 -0.65 19.65
C GLU A 84 5.65 -1.26 18.94
N PRO A 85 4.47 -0.70 19.18
CA PRO A 85 3.27 -1.04 18.43
C PRO A 85 3.47 -0.84 16.92
N LEU A 86 2.68 -1.57 16.13
CA LEU A 86 2.59 -1.35 14.70
C LEU A 86 1.76 -0.09 14.45
N GLU A 87 2.32 0.84 13.69
CA GLU A 87 1.60 2.04 13.27
C GLU A 87 0.87 1.74 11.94
N VAL A 88 -0.45 1.83 11.92
CA VAL A 88 -1.27 1.65 10.72
C VAL A 88 -1.94 2.96 10.36
N HIS A 89 -1.58 3.49 9.19
CA HIS A 89 -2.08 4.76 8.66
C HIS A 89 -3.15 4.49 7.62
N LEU A 90 -4.34 5.00 7.85
CA LEU A 90 -5.51 4.70 7.03
C LEU A 90 -6.58 5.79 7.18
N ARG A 91 -7.63 5.73 6.38
CA ARG A 91 -8.78 6.62 6.52
C ARG A 91 -9.70 6.16 7.65
N PRO A 92 -10.47 7.09 8.28
CA PRO A 92 -11.50 6.73 9.26
C PRO A 92 -12.46 5.65 8.72
N GLY A 93 -12.79 4.68 9.57
CA GLY A 93 -13.61 3.51 9.20
C GLY A 93 -12.80 2.28 8.78
N GLY A 94 -11.55 2.45 8.37
CA GLY A 94 -10.67 1.33 8.02
C GLY A 94 -10.24 0.50 9.22
N GLU A 95 -10.14 1.10 10.41
CA GLU A 95 -9.91 0.37 11.66
C GLU A 95 -11.00 -0.69 11.90
N ASP A 96 -12.27 -0.30 11.76
CA ASP A 96 -13.40 -1.21 11.93
C ASP A 96 -13.38 -2.33 10.90
N LEU A 97 -13.04 -2.00 9.64
CA LEU A 97 -12.91 -2.98 8.57
C LEU A 97 -11.81 -4.00 8.87
N LEU A 98 -10.59 -3.55 9.13
CA LEU A 98 -9.45 -4.45 9.37
C LEU A 98 -9.62 -5.27 10.66
N THR A 99 -10.25 -4.69 11.69
CA THR A 99 -10.61 -5.39 12.92
C THR A 99 -11.64 -6.47 12.64
N SER A 100 -12.71 -6.15 11.91
CA SER A 100 -13.77 -7.12 11.57
C SER A 100 -13.23 -8.26 10.72
N LEU A 101 -12.41 -7.98 9.71
CA LEU A 101 -11.75 -9.01 8.90
C LEU A 101 -10.88 -9.93 9.78
N SER A 102 -10.09 -9.34 10.67
CA SER A 102 -9.14 -10.09 11.51
C SER A 102 -9.83 -10.95 12.56
N THR A 103 -10.85 -10.41 13.24
CA THR A 103 -11.62 -11.15 14.25
C THR A 103 -12.54 -12.19 13.62
N GLY A 104 -13.07 -11.93 12.41
CA GLY A 104 -13.82 -12.89 11.63
C GLY A 104 -12.97 -14.07 11.14
N ALA A 105 -11.75 -13.79 10.67
CA ALA A 105 -10.80 -14.81 10.20
C ALA A 105 -10.22 -15.65 11.36
N TYR A 106 -9.88 -15.01 12.49
CA TYR A 106 -9.23 -15.65 13.64
C TYR A 106 -9.91 -15.26 14.96
N PRO A 107 -11.11 -15.76 15.24
CA PRO A 107 -11.88 -15.40 16.45
C PRO A 107 -11.06 -15.62 17.72
N LYS A 108 -11.05 -14.63 18.62
CA LYS A 108 -10.31 -14.58 19.89
C LYS A 108 -8.79 -14.56 19.77
N SER A 109 -8.24 -14.88 18.60
CA SER A 109 -6.77 -14.97 18.43
C SER A 109 -6.10 -13.60 18.35
N LEU A 110 -6.78 -12.57 17.87
CA LEU A 110 -6.22 -11.24 17.61
C LEU A 110 -6.78 -10.12 18.49
N ASP A 111 -7.85 -10.37 19.27
CA ASP A 111 -8.56 -9.32 20.01
C ASP A 111 -7.64 -8.45 20.89
N GLY A 112 -6.83 -9.05 21.75
CA GLY A 112 -5.89 -8.28 22.60
C GLY A 112 -4.74 -7.66 21.84
N PHE A 113 -4.32 -8.28 20.73
CA PHE A 113 -3.25 -7.77 19.88
C PHE A 113 -3.66 -6.48 19.19
N LEU A 114 -4.82 -6.45 18.53
CA LEU A 114 -5.29 -5.28 17.79
C LEU A 114 -5.49 -4.06 18.68
N SER A 115 -5.89 -4.26 19.94
CA SER A 115 -6.12 -3.15 20.88
C SER A 115 -4.86 -2.69 21.60
N GLN A 116 -3.81 -3.48 21.70
CA GLN A 116 -2.62 -3.19 22.52
C GLN A 116 -1.36 -2.99 21.68
N GLU A 117 -1.25 -3.68 20.56
CA GLU A 117 -0.03 -3.73 19.73
C GLU A 117 -0.19 -3.05 18.37
N VAL A 118 -1.38 -2.47 18.08
CA VAL A 118 -1.64 -1.70 16.86
C VAL A 118 -2.11 -0.30 17.23
N ARG A 119 -1.49 0.70 16.62
CA ARG A 119 -1.95 2.10 16.67
C ARG A 119 -2.56 2.47 15.33
N TRP A 120 -3.77 2.96 15.38
CA TRP A 120 -4.54 3.40 14.22
C TRP A 120 -4.40 4.90 14.04
N ASN A 121 -3.89 5.33 12.89
CA ASN A 121 -3.56 6.74 12.60
C ASN A 121 -4.36 7.22 11.40
N PHE A 122 -5.04 8.36 11.55
CA PHE A 122 -5.99 8.89 10.58
C PHE A 122 -5.57 10.21 9.95
N GLU A 123 -4.37 10.69 10.26
CA GLU A 123 -3.83 11.96 9.79
C GLU A 123 -3.65 11.98 8.27
N GLU A 124 -3.90 13.14 7.66
CA GLU A 124 -3.64 13.36 6.23
C GLU A 124 -2.14 13.50 5.93
N SER A 125 -1.36 13.91 6.94
CA SER A 125 0.10 14.06 6.84
C SER A 125 0.74 13.63 8.15
N ALA A 126 1.83 12.85 8.08
CA ALA A 126 2.56 12.44 9.28
C ALA A 126 4.03 12.16 8.99
N THR A 127 4.87 12.30 10.01
CA THR A 127 6.21 11.72 10.06
C THR A 127 6.10 10.25 10.49
N LEU A 128 6.79 9.36 9.79
CA LEU A 128 6.85 7.94 10.13
C LEU A 128 7.98 7.71 11.13
N GLU A 129 7.65 7.68 12.41
CA GLU A 129 8.61 7.64 13.52
C GLU A 129 9.60 6.45 13.39
N GLY A 130 10.85 6.69 13.70
CA GLY A 130 11.92 5.68 13.55
C GLY A 130 12.33 5.37 12.10
N THR A 131 11.87 6.19 11.14
CA THR A 131 12.27 6.16 9.74
C THR A 131 12.76 7.53 9.26
N ASP A 132 13.23 7.61 8.02
CA ASP A 132 13.63 8.86 7.37
C ASP A 132 12.51 9.44 6.48
N TRP A 133 11.26 8.99 6.67
CA TRP A 133 10.13 9.30 5.81
C TRP A 133 9.02 10.05 6.53
N ALA A 134 8.33 10.87 5.78
CA ALA A 134 7.02 11.44 6.08
C ALA A 134 6.10 11.20 4.89
N PHE A 135 4.81 11.43 5.04
CA PHE A 135 3.87 11.39 3.93
C PHE A 135 2.85 12.53 3.99
N ASP A 136 2.36 12.89 2.81
CA ASP A 136 1.11 13.60 2.59
C ASP A 136 0.16 12.69 1.82
N ARG A 137 -1.06 12.50 2.33
CA ARG A 137 -2.12 11.72 1.71
C ARG A 137 -2.94 12.61 0.78
N PHE A 138 -3.37 12.09 -0.37
CA PHE A 138 -4.19 12.86 -1.30
C PHE A 138 -5.27 11.97 -1.94
N PRO A 139 -6.45 12.54 -2.26
CA PRO A 139 -7.53 11.78 -2.87
C PRO A 139 -7.16 11.40 -4.31
N VAL A 140 -7.59 10.20 -4.72
CA VAL A 140 -7.44 9.70 -6.09
C VAL A 140 -8.79 9.27 -6.67
N LYS A 141 -8.83 9.01 -7.96
CA LYS A 141 -10.06 8.65 -8.67
C LYS A 141 -10.19 7.15 -8.84
N HIS A 142 -10.82 6.52 -7.89
CA HIS A 142 -11.15 5.09 -7.93
C HIS A 142 -12.59 4.87 -7.45
N THR A 143 -12.98 3.64 -7.09
CA THR A 143 -14.32 3.32 -6.58
C THR A 143 -14.60 4.11 -5.29
N PRO A 144 -15.53 5.07 -5.27
CA PRO A 144 -15.69 6.00 -4.14
C PRO A 144 -15.98 5.31 -2.81
N GLU A 145 -16.69 4.18 -2.83
CA GLU A 145 -17.07 3.41 -1.65
C GLU A 145 -15.86 2.78 -0.94
N THR A 146 -14.70 2.78 -1.59
CA THR A 146 -13.46 2.26 -1.01
C THR A 146 -12.57 3.34 -0.39
N ASP A 147 -13.03 4.60 -0.36
CA ASP A 147 -12.31 5.78 0.15
C ASP A 147 -10.86 5.86 -0.34
N PRO A 148 -10.63 5.94 -1.68
CA PRO A 148 -9.33 5.76 -2.29
C PRO A 148 -8.45 6.99 -2.18
N HIS A 149 -7.16 6.76 -1.90
CA HIS A 149 -6.15 7.82 -1.86
C HIS A 149 -4.76 7.29 -2.19
N GLY A 150 -3.87 8.21 -2.56
CA GLY A 150 -2.45 7.99 -2.74
C GLY A 150 -1.63 8.62 -1.62
N TYR A 151 -0.31 8.42 -1.69
CA TYR A 151 0.67 8.97 -0.76
C TYR A 151 1.80 9.65 -1.52
N LEU A 152 2.06 10.91 -1.21
CA LEU A 152 3.33 11.55 -1.51
C LEU A 152 4.28 11.26 -0.34
N LEU A 153 5.25 10.41 -0.55
CA LEU A 153 6.23 10.00 0.44
C LEU A 153 7.48 10.89 0.32
N LEU A 154 7.85 11.52 1.42
CA LEU A 154 8.90 12.53 1.51
C LEU A 154 10.06 11.97 2.33
N HIS A 155 11.21 11.76 1.69
CA HIS A 155 12.41 11.31 2.39
C HIS A 155 13.27 12.50 2.83
N LYS A 156 13.89 12.44 3.98
CA LYS A 156 14.73 13.51 4.55
C LYS A 156 15.89 13.96 3.66
N SER A 157 16.29 13.17 2.67
CA SER A 157 17.32 13.56 1.67
C SER A 157 16.79 14.50 0.59
N GLY A 158 15.49 14.81 0.59
CA GLY A 158 14.82 15.56 -0.47
C GLY A 158 14.27 14.68 -1.60
N PHE A 159 14.39 13.36 -1.53
CA PHE A 159 13.78 12.44 -2.50
C PHE A 159 12.27 12.28 -2.22
N ASN A 160 11.47 12.46 -3.28
CA ASN A 160 10.00 12.39 -3.22
C ASN A 160 9.48 11.23 -4.07
N PHE A 161 8.70 10.36 -3.46
CA PHE A 161 8.09 9.21 -4.12
C PHE A 161 6.56 9.32 -4.09
N LEU A 162 5.94 9.37 -5.26
CA LEU A 162 4.48 9.44 -5.41
C LEU A 162 3.92 8.04 -5.65
N HIS A 163 3.20 7.51 -4.67
CA HIS A 163 2.44 6.26 -4.78
C HIS A 163 0.97 6.58 -5.02
N CYS A 164 0.47 6.26 -6.19
CA CYS A 164 -0.87 6.69 -6.60
C CYS A 164 -2.00 5.77 -6.13
N GLY A 165 -1.69 4.59 -5.57
CA GLY A 165 -2.72 3.57 -5.29
C GLY A 165 -3.38 3.11 -6.58
N ASP A 166 -4.59 2.55 -6.49
CA ASP A 166 -5.44 2.31 -7.66
C ASP A 166 -6.17 3.59 -8.02
N SER A 167 -6.05 4.02 -9.27
CA SER A 167 -6.64 5.28 -9.74
C SER A 167 -6.72 5.36 -11.25
N GLY A 168 -7.75 6.00 -11.75
CA GLY A 168 -7.73 6.62 -13.07
C GLY A 168 -7.08 8.01 -13.04
N PRO A 169 -6.96 8.68 -14.21
CA PRO A 169 -6.44 10.03 -14.30
C PRO A 169 -7.21 11.00 -13.40
N CYS A 170 -6.48 11.81 -12.61
CA CYS A 170 -7.07 12.80 -11.71
C CYS A 170 -6.11 13.94 -11.39
N ASP A 171 -6.68 15.10 -11.05
CA ASP A 171 -5.95 16.33 -10.75
C ASP A 171 -4.94 16.17 -9.60
N GLY A 172 -5.26 15.31 -8.60
CA GLY A 172 -4.37 15.04 -7.47
C GLY A 172 -3.03 14.47 -7.92
N ILE A 173 -3.04 13.46 -8.80
CA ILE A 173 -1.82 12.86 -9.35
C ILE A 173 -1.09 13.87 -10.24
N GLU A 174 -1.81 14.58 -11.12
CA GLU A 174 -1.19 15.52 -12.06
C GLU A 174 -0.47 16.66 -11.33
N SER A 175 -1.08 17.21 -10.28
CA SER A 175 -0.51 18.31 -9.49
C SER A 175 0.76 17.90 -8.74
N LEU A 176 0.80 16.68 -8.19
CA LEU A 176 1.92 16.17 -7.42
C LEU A 176 3.02 15.55 -8.28
N ALA A 177 2.69 15.12 -9.49
CA ALA A 177 3.67 14.53 -10.42
C ALA A 177 4.82 15.48 -10.77
N GLY A 178 4.63 16.80 -10.63
CA GLY A 178 5.69 17.81 -10.89
C GLY A 178 6.76 17.89 -9.82
N ILE A 179 6.47 17.43 -8.61
CA ILE A 179 7.39 17.49 -7.46
C ILE A 179 7.96 16.12 -7.07
N ALA A 180 7.45 15.04 -7.66
CA ALA A 180 7.91 13.69 -7.40
C ALA A 180 9.15 13.36 -8.23
N ASP A 181 10.16 12.75 -7.60
CA ASP A 181 11.31 12.19 -8.29
C ASP A 181 10.99 10.87 -8.98
N VAL A 182 10.09 10.09 -8.39
CA VAL A 182 9.57 8.84 -8.96
C VAL A 182 8.06 8.76 -8.70
N ILE A 183 7.32 8.33 -9.73
CA ILE A 183 5.87 8.12 -9.67
C ILE A 183 5.60 6.62 -9.83
N LEU A 184 4.80 6.05 -8.95
CA LEU A 184 4.25 4.71 -9.08
C LEU A 184 2.78 4.81 -9.47
N LEU A 185 2.50 4.46 -10.73
CA LEU A 185 1.15 4.37 -11.28
C LEU A 185 0.70 2.91 -11.42
N GLU A 186 -0.56 2.66 -11.14
CA GLU A 186 -1.18 1.43 -11.61
C GLU A 186 -1.50 1.58 -13.12
N MET A 187 -1.52 0.46 -13.83
CA MET A 187 -1.94 0.38 -15.23
C MET A 187 -2.71 -0.93 -15.41
N GLY A 188 -3.96 -0.94 -14.94
CA GLY A 188 -4.74 -2.16 -14.73
C GLY A 188 -5.66 -2.53 -15.89
N VAL A 189 -5.85 -1.65 -16.87
CA VAL A 189 -6.85 -1.83 -17.92
C VAL A 189 -6.29 -1.51 -19.32
N PRO A 190 -6.79 -2.15 -20.38
CA PRO A 190 -6.37 -1.85 -21.75
C PRO A 190 -6.98 -0.53 -22.26
N ASP A 191 -6.46 -0.01 -23.36
CA ASP A 191 -7.01 1.18 -24.06
C ASP A 191 -8.39 0.95 -24.72
N ILE A 192 -8.96 -0.26 -24.60
CA ILE A 192 -10.25 -0.63 -25.18
C ILE A 192 -11.32 -0.52 -24.10
N GLY A 193 -12.30 0.35 -24.30
CA GLY A 193 -13.40 0.57 -23.38
C GLY A 193 -13.25 1.87 -22.59
N SER A 194 -14.10 2.07 -21.59
CA SER A 194 -14.06 3.22 -20.67
C SER A 194 -13.90 2.73 -19.25
N PHE A 195 -12.75 3.00 -18.66
CA PHE A 195 -12.39 2.58 -17.31
C PHE A 195 -11.97 3.80 -16.47
N PRO A 196 -12.94 4.58 -15.96
CA PRO A 196 -12.63 5.88 -15.36
C PRO A 196 -11.83 5.79 -14.05
N TYR A 197 -11.73 4.59 -13.47
CA TYR A 197 -11.12 4.33 -12.16
C TYR A 197 -9.75 3.64 -12.22
N HIS A 198 -9.22 3.45 -13.42
CA HIS A 198 -7.90 2.84 -13.66
C HIS A 198 -7.19 3.55 -14.81
N HIS A 199 -5.86 3.60 -14.77
CA HIS A 199 -5.07 4.09 -15.90
C HIS A 199 -4.99 3.05 -17.00
N THR A 200 -5.08 3.55 -18.23
CA THR A 200 -4.75 2.80 -19.45
C THR A 200 -3.30 3.06 -19.86
N PRO A 201 -2.73 2.26 -20.78
CA PRO A 201 -1.43 2.56 -21.40
C PRO A 201 -1.35 3.98 -22.00
N SER A 202 -2.42 4.44 -22.66
CA SER A 202 -2.47 5.79 -23.23
C SER A 202 -2.44 6.90 -22.17
N ASP A 203 -3.12 6.72 -21.05
CA ASP A 203 -3.08 7.69 -19.94
C ASP A 203 -1.66 7.82 -19.38
N VAL A 204 -0.96 6.70 -19.27
CA VAL A 204 0.41 6.64 -18.73
C VAL A 204 1.42 7.34 -19.65
N ILE A 205 1.18 7.37 -20.96
CA ILE A 205 2.01 8.11 -21.93
C ILE A 205 2.08 9.61 -21.58
N ALA A 206 1.05 10.18 -20.97
CA ALA A 206 1.05 11.58 -20.52
C ALA A 206 2.18 11.90 -19.52
N PHE A 207 2.72 10.90 -18.84
CA PHE A 207 3.84 11.03 -17.90
C PHE A 207 5.21 10.76 -18.55
N GLN A 208 5.30 10.67 -19.89
CA GLN A 208 6.58 10.47 -20.60
C GLN A 208 7.58 11.59 -20.25
N GLY A 209 8.84 11.16 -20.05
CA GLY A 209 9.92 12.07 -19.65
C GLY A 209 10.06 12.28 -18.15
N ARG A 210 9.20 11.65 -17.33
CA ARG A 210 9.32 11.59 -15.87
C ARG A 210 9.76 10.19 -15.44
N PRO A 211 10.47 10.02 -14.31
CA PRO A 211 10.76 8.70 -13.76
C PRO A 211 9.45 8.04 -13.26
N VAL A 212 8.89 7.15 -14.04
CA VAL A 212 7.64 6.44 -13.70
C VAL A 212 7.92 4.95 -13.57
N SER A 213 7.42 4.34 -12.50
CA SER A 213 7.35 2.91 -12.30
C SER A 213 5.90 2.46 -12.33
N TYR A 214 5.63 1.27 -12.87
CA TYR A 214 4.26 0.78 -13.06
C TYR A 214 4.00 -0.47 -12.22
N THR A 215 2.80 -0.54 -11.63
CA THR A 215 2.21 -1.77 -11.10
C THR A 215 1.03 -2.21 -11.97
N HIS A 216 0.51 -3.41 -11.73
CA HIS A 216 -0.65 -3.96 -12.43
C HIS A 216 -0.46 -4.18 -13.95
N LEU A 217 0.78 -4.33 -14.42
CA LEU A 217 1.08 -4.68 -15.80
C LEU A 217 0.51 -6.06 -16.14
N THR A 218 -0.78 -6.12 -16.46
CA THR A 218 -1.43 -7.29 -17.05
C THR A 218 -2.33 -6.85 -18.15
N LEU A 219 -1.75 -6.76 -19.32
CA LEU A 219 -2.56 -6.86 -20.52
C LEU A 219 -3.07 -8.31 -20.57
N PRO A 220 -4.38 -8.55 -20.71
CA PRO A 220 -4.85 -9.87 -21.08
C PRO A 220 -4.19 -10.25 -22.42
N THR A 221 -3.54 -11.38 -22.44
CA THR A 221 -3.07 -12.03 -23.68
C THR A 221 -4.26 -12.51 -24.48
#